data_41ae776ed7b1051e933b958d2f33c8c6
#
_entry.id   41ae776ed7b1051e933b958d2f33c8c6
#
_cell.length_a   1.000
_cell.length_b   1.000
_cell.length_c   1.000
_cell.angle_alpha   90.00
_cell.angle_beta   90.00
_cell.angle_gamma   90.00
#
_symmetry.space_group_name_H-M   'P 1'
#
loop_
_entity.id
_entity.type
_entity.pdbx_description
1 polymer ?
#
loop_
_entity_poly.entity_id
_entity_poly.type
_entity_poly.pdbx_seq_one_letter_code
_entity_poly.pdbx_strand_id
1 'polypeptide(L)'
;MEMKRTYLVLILLILLSGGLHAQTETLQSKAESLAQDPVFSHASVSICVRNATGSTLAEVNGGKMLVPASNMKLISTGAALHSLGPDYKYHTSIQYDGAIKNGTLHGNLFIVGEGDPTLGSKDSIAVNLNSVFAQWEKAIRNAGIKVIEGCVVGDGRWLEGMPEEPTWLYEDLGTYYGSGVTGLMFYENMQSFSVSPGAAEGEPVKISVHYPGCSWMDYRYECTTGAAGTGDKLFLYTSDLAPVGVVRGTFGIDRGAKRVDFSNKFPEYTCAVYFKNYLEKKGIRCIGGAADFKLCDKWYNEADKRSGRGADGQWLKEFEAGVTTSPDLERIAYETNHASNNLYAETIFRTLGKELCHSSCYDSSYVALNNIFKSMRLGEGIKIQDGSGLSRQNYVSADFMCSFLGAMMESSCFGEFLWSLPYPGGDGSLNYNMKGYPESLRRRIRVKSGSMNGVRCYSGYVIPSELATELDAKGARIADIPQEIKNRIIIFSILTNNCTSPQWKVRPMLDRFMADITKQD
;
A
#
# COMPACT_ATOMS: atom_id res chain seq x y z
N MET A 1 -56.60 -3.03 59.47
CA MET A 1 -55.51 -2.09 59.13
C MET A 1 -54.14 -2.79 58.93
N GLU A 2 -53.94 -3.91 59.53
CA GLU A 2 -52.73 -4.72 59.44
C GLU A 2 -52.52 -5.41 58.08
N MET A 3 -53.54 -5.99 57.47
CA MET A 3 -53.44 -6.65 56.17
C MET A 3 -52.90 -5.75 55.00
N LYS A 4 -53.27 -4.45 55.02
CA LYS A 4 -52.79 -3.50 54.01
C LYS A 4 -51.27 -3.14 54.16
N ARG A 5 -50.79 -3.20 55.43
CA ARG A 5 -49.36 -2.97 55.71
C ARG A 5 -48.46 -4.15 55.23
N THR A 6 -48.96 -5.38 55.38
CA THR A 6 -48.25 -6.59 54.97
C THR A 6 -48.10 -6.68 53.43
N TYR A 7 -49.16 -6.32 52.69
CA TYR A 7 -49.09 -6.23 51.21
C TYR A 7 -48.16 -5.13 50.70
N LEU A 8 -48.09 -3.99 51.39
CA LEU A 8 -47.16 -2.90 50.98
C LEU A 8 -45.69 -3.27 51.21
N VAL A 9 -45.37 -4.00 52.26
CA VAL A 9 -44.01 -4.48 52.57
C VAL A 9 -43.59 -5.60 51.59
N LEU A 10 -44.57 -6.49 51.20
CA LEU A 10 -44.25 -7.53 50.18
C LEU A 10 -44.05 -6.94 48.81
N ILE A 11 -44.80 -5.91 48.41
CA ILE A 11 -44.59 -5.19 47.14
C ILE A 11 -43.26 -4.39 47.15
N LEU A 12 -42.89 -3.79 48.28
CA LEU A 12 -41.57 -3.12 48.42
C LEU A 12 -40.41 -4.10 48.41
N LEU A 13 -40.56 -5.32 48.96
CA LEU A 13 -39.54 -6.37 48.91
C LEU A 13 -39.43 -7.01 47.53
N ILE A 14 -40.49 -7.10 46.75
CA ILE A 14 -40.45 -7.53 45.33
C ILE A 14 -39.82 -6.45 44.43
N LEU A 15 -40.02 -5.16 44.74
CA LEU A 15 -39.38 -4.04 44.05
C LEU A 15 -37.90 -3.86 44.45
N LEU A 16 -37.50 -4.31 45.63
CA LEU A 16 -36.09 -4.30 46.07
C LEU A 16 -35.30 -5.56 45.67
N SER A 17 -36.01 -6.68 45.34
CA SER A 17 -35.35 -7.90 44.79
C SER A 17 -35.21 -7.87 43.27
N GLY A 18 -35.79 -6.89 42.57
CA GLY A 18 -35.38 -6.49 41.24
C GLY A 18 -34.01 -5.81 41.30
N GLY A 19 -33.01 -6.53 41.80
CA GLY A 19 -31.65 -6.04 41.76
C GLY A 19 -31.32 -5.63 40.31
N LEU A 20 -31.03 -4.35 40.12
CA LEU A 20 -30.28 -3.89 38.98
C LEU A 20 -28.97 -4.69 38.98
N HIS A 21 -28.99 -5.90 38.43
CA HIS A 21 -27.83 -6.45 37.83
C HIS A 21 -27.56 -5.48 36.67
N ALA A 22 -26.64 -4.56 36.86
CA ALA A 22 -25.98 -3.92 35.74
C ALA A 22 -25.44 -5.09 34.91
N GLN A 23 -26.21 -5.53 33.90
CA GLN A 23 -25.73 -6.53 32.95
C GLN A 23 -24.44 -5.96 32.40
N THR A 24 -23.34 -6.58 32.74
CA THR A 24 -22.04 -6.21 32.16
C THR A 24 -22.25 -6.33 30.66
N GLU A 25 -22.20 -5.20 29.96
CA GLU A 25 -22.48 -5.11 28.54
C GLU A 25 -21.46 -6.00 27.79
N THR A 26 -21.96 -7.03 27.11
CA THR A 26 -21.12 -8.00 26.41
C THR A 26 -20.48 -7.37 25.17
N LEU A 27 -19.39 -7.92 24.67
CA LEU A 27 -18.79 -7.43 23.43
C LEU A 27 -19.78 -7.55 22.26
N GLN A 28 -20.61 -8.60 22.23
CA GLN A 28 -21.68 -8.77 21.25
C GLN A 28 -22.69 -7.61 21.30
N SER A 29 -23.20 -7.27 22.49
CA SER A 29 -24.15 -6.15 22.63
C SER A 29 -23.54 -4.81 22.23
N LYS A 30 -22.25 -4.61 22.46
CA LYS A 30 -21.53 -3.41 22.02
C LYS A 30 -21.35 -3.36 20.49
N ALA A 31 -21.09 -4.49 19.84
CA ALA A 31 -21.03 -4.58 18.39
C ALA A 31 -22.38 -4.26 17.74
N GLU A 32 -23.48 -4.80 18.30
CA GLU A 32 -24.84 -4.52 17.86
C GLU A 32 -25.20 -3.04 18.05
N SER A 33 -24.91 -2.48 19.23
CA SER A 33 -25.11 -1.06 19.53
C SER A 33 -24.35 -0.15 18.59
N LEU A 34 -23.08 -0.49 18.28
CA LEU A 34 -22.28 0.24 17.29
C LEU A 34 -22.95 0.23 15.91
N ALA A 35 -23.37 -0.95 15.45
CA ALA A 35 -23.97 -1.09 14.11
C ALA A 35 -25.32 -0.38 13.98
N GLN A 36 -26.05 -0.20 15.09
CA GLN A 36 -27.35 0.47 15.17
C GLN A 36 -27.26 1.97 15.50
N ASP A 37 -26.03 2.48 15.76
CA ASP A 37 -25.87 3.91 16.08
C ASP A 37 -26.32 4.80 14.92
N PRO A 38 -27.00 5.92 15.18
CA PRO A 38 -27.46 6.87 14.16
C PRO A 38 -26.37 7.35 13.20
N VAL A 39 -25.10 7.36 13.61
CA VAL A 39 -23.95 7.68 12.72
C VAL A 39 -23.86 6.71 11.55
N PHE A 40 -24.32 5.47 11.72
CA PHE A 40 -24.29 4.40 10.71
C PHE A 40 -25.66 4.09 10.10
N SER A 41 -26.69 4.91 10.33
CA SER A 41 -28.08 4.65 9.91
C SER A 41 -28.25 4.30 8.43
N HIS A 42 -27.39 4.82 7.56
CA HIS A 42 -27.39 4.56 6.12
C HIS A 42 -26.18 3.76 5.65
N ALA A 43 -25.33 3.33 6.58
CA ALA A 43 -24.12 2.58 6.28
C ALA A 43 -24.37 1.06 6.30
N SER A 44 -23.53 0.34 5.60
CA SER A 44 -23.36 -1.09 5.80
C SER A 44 -22.24 -1.31 6.80
N VAL A 45 -22.51 -2.05 7.87
CA VAL A 45 -21.54 -2.42 8.92
C VAL A 45 -21.40 -3.93 8.94
N SER A 46 -20.15 -4.40 8.94
CA SER A 46 -19.78 -5.81 9.10
C SER A 46 -18.68 -5.90 10.16
N ILE A 47 -18.89 -6.69 11.18
CA ILE A 47 -17.98 -6.86 12.32
C ILE A 47 -17.80 -8.35 12.55
N CYS A 48 -16.57 -8.77 12.79
CA CYS A 48 -16.22 -10.09 13.29
C CYS A 48 -15.09 -9.95 14.31
N VAL A 49 -15.24 -10.56 15.48
CA VAL A 49 -14.20 -10.65 16.52
C VAL A 49 -14.11 -12.10 16.97
N ARG A 50 -12.90 -12.66 16.93
CA ARG A 50 -12.63 -14.05 17.29
C ARG A 50 -11.47 -14.15 18.27
N ASN A 51 -11.49 -15.18 19.11
CA ASN A 51 -10.29 -15.55 19.85
C ASN A 51 -9.31 -16.35 18.97
N ALA A 52 -8.14 -16.65 19.49
CA ALA A 52 -7.09 -17.40 18.80
C ALA A 52 -7.52 -18.80 18.34
N THR A 53 -8.50 -19.43 19.00
CA THR A 53 -9.04 -20.75 18.62
C THR A 53 -10.12 -20.67 17.52
N GLY A 54 -10.42 -19.46 17.03
CA GLY A 54 -11.43 -19.22 16.00
C GLY A 54 -12.86 -19.08 16.55
N SER A 55 -13.08 -19.17 17.87
CA SER A 55 -14.42 -18.98 18.46
C SER A 55 -14.84 -17.51 18.37
N THR A 56 -16.07 -17.26 17.93
CA THR A 56 -16.64 -15.92 17.78
C THR A 56 -16.93 -15.30 19.14
N LEU A 57 -16.39 -14.12 19.39
CA LEU A 57 -16.66 -13.29 20.58
C LEU A 57 -17.73 -12.22 20.29
N ALA A 58 -17.80 -11.71 19.07
CA ALA A 58 -18.85 -10.83 18.60
C ALA A 58 -18.94 -10.87 17.07
N GLU A 59 -20.16 -10.78 16.55
CA GLU A 59 -20.40 -10.75 15.11
C GLU A 59 -21.65 -9.93 14.77
N VAL A 60 -21.52 -9.06 13.74
CA VAL A 60 -22.62 -8.36 13.10
C VAL A 60 -22.42 -8.39 11.60
N ASN A 61 -23.31 -9.06 10.87
CA ASN A 61 -23.21 -9.22 9.41
C ASN A 61 -21.84 -9.74 8.94
N GLY A 62 -21.19 -10.62 9.70
CA GLY A 62 -19.81 -11.07 9.46
C GLY A 62 -19.53 -11.59 8.07
N GLY A 63 -20.47 -12.30 7.45
CA GLY A 63 -20.40 -12.80 6.08
C GLY A 63 -20.69 -11.78 4.98
N LYS A 64 -21.11 -10.55 5.32
CA LYS A 64 -21.44 -9.53 4.32
C LYS A 64 -20.18 -8.96 3.68
N MET A 65 -20.06 -9.09 2.37
CA MET A 65 -18.92 -8.59 1.60
C MET A 65 -19.03 -7.08 1.41
N LEU A 66 -18.00 -6.35 1.81
CA LEU A 66 -17.89 -4.88 1.74
C LEU A 66 -16.56 -4.48 1.09
N VAL A 67 -16.48 -3.25 0.60
CA VAL A 67 -15.23 -2.67 0.08
C VAL A 67 -14.25 -2.50 1.24
N PRO A 68 -13.09 -3.15 1.22
CA PRO A 68 -12.12 -3.14 2.33
C PRO A 68 -11.23 -1.90 2.34
N ALA A 69 -11.15 -1.17 1.23
CA ALA A 69 -10.12 -0.17 0.99
C ALA A 69 -8.73 -0.76 1.34
N SER A 70 -7.82 0.02 1.92
CA SER A 70 -6.45 -0.43 2.22
C SER A 70 -6.32 -1.61 3.21
N ASN A 71 -7.44 -2.16 3.74
CA ASN A 71 -7.36 -3.44 4.46
C ASN A 71 -6.97 -4.61 3.52
N MET A 72 -7.11 -4.46 2.18
CA MET A 72 -6.55 -5.39 1.21
C MET A 72 -5.06 -5.63 1.39
N LYS A 73 -4.32 -4.63 1.87
CA LYS A 73 -2.87 -4.74 2.09
C LYS A 73 -2.49 -5.81 3.11
N LEU A 74 -3.38 -6.12 4.07
CA LEU A 74 -3.18 -7.27 4.96
C LEU A 74 -3.05 -8.57 4.17
N ILE A 75 -3.93 -8.74 3.17
CA ILE A 75 -3.95 -9.93 2.33
C ILE A 75 -2.72 -9.96 1.42
N SER A 76 -2.41 -8.86 0.74
CA SER A 76 -1.25 -8.80 -0.18
C SER A 76 0.06 -9.03 0.57
N THR A 77 0.29 -8.34 1.68
CA THR A 77 1.54 -8.47 2.46
C THR A 77 1.64 -9.81 3.18
N GLY A 78 0.54 -10.27 3.80
CA GLY A 78 0.52 -11.56 4.50
C GLY A 78 0.73 -12.74 3.55
N ALA A 79 0.03 -12.75 2.40
CA ALA A 79 0.18 -13.80 1.39
C ALA A 79 1.61 -13.82 0.81
N ALA A 80 2.21 -12.66 0.57
CA ALA A 80 3.56 -12.59 0.04
C ALA A 80 4.62 -13.05 1.05
N LEU A 81 4.54 -12.59 2.30
CA LEU A 81 5.42 -13.08 3.36
C LEU A 81 5.32 -14.60 3.53
N HIS A 82 4.08 -15.14 3.48
CA HIS A 82 3.83 -16.57 3.60
C HIS A 82 4.41 -17.39 2.44
N SER A 83 4.34 -16.87 1.21
CA SER A 83 4.64 -17.67 0.00
C SER A 83 6.03 -17.42 -0.58
N LEU A 84 6.55 -16.19 -0.47
CA LEU A 84 7.86 -15.80 -0.99
C LEU A 84 8.93 -15.80 0.12
N GLY A 85 8.50 -15.69 1.38
CA GLY A 85 9.39 -15.55 2.53
C GLY A 85 9.77 -14.10 2.85
N PRO A 86 10.14 -13.80 4.10
CA PRO A 86 10.46 -12.44 4.56
C PRO A 86 11.74 -11.88 3.93
N ASP A 87 12.67 -12.74 3.54
CA ASP A 87 13.98 -12.38 3.00
C ASP A 87 13.97 -12.23 1.45
N TYR A 88 12.79 -12.35 0.80
CA TYR A 88 12.67 -12.12 -0.65
C TYR A 88 13.12 -10.70 -1.01
N LYS A 89 13.85 -10.57 -2.13
CA LYS A 89 14.38 -9.31 -2.64
C LYS A 89 14.09 -9.13 -4.12
N TYR A 90 13.82 -7.90 -4.51
CA TYR A 90 13.77 -7.49 -5.90
C TYR A 90 15.17 -7.14 -6.41
N HIS A 91 15.37 -7.28 -7.72
CA HIS A 91 16.64 -6.99 -8.35
C HIS A 91 16.50 -5.87 -9.38
N THR A 92 17.56 -5.12 -9.57
CA THR A 92 17.73 -4.22 -10.71
C THR A 92 19.12 -4.45 -11.29
N SER A 93 19.17 -4.89 -12.55
CA SER A 93 20.43 -5.19 -13.22
C SER A 93 20.80 -4.13 -14.26
N ILE A 94 22.11 -3.93 -14.44
CA ILE A 94 22.67 -3.16 -15.53
C ILE A 94 23.18 -4.14 -16.56
N GLN A 95 22.59 -4.07 -17.74
CA GLN A 95 22.90 -4.95 -18.87
C GLN A 95 23.29 -4.13 -20.09
N TYR A 96 23.94 -4.75 -21.08
CA TYR A 96 24.25 -4.10 -22.34
C TYR A 96 24.20 -5.09 -23.50
N ASP A 97 23.86 -4.57 -24.67
CA ASP A 97 23.98 -5.29 -25.95
C ASP A 97 25.16 -4.79 -26.75
N GLY A 98 25.54 -5.56 -27.79
CA GLY A 98 26.61 -5.17 -28.69
C GLY A 98 28.03 -5.42 -28.17
N ALA A 99 29.02 -4.80 -28.79
CA ALA A 99 30.45 -5.05 -28.54
C ALA A 99 31.14 -3.85 -27.89
N ILE A 100 32.03 -4.12 -26.93
CA ILE A 100 32.92 -3.09 -26.36
C ILE A 100 34.25 -3.11 -27.14
N LYS A 101 34.57 -1.97 -27.76
CA LYS A 101 35.84 -1.78 -28.49
C LYS A 101 36.48 -0.46 -28.07
N ASN A 102 37.75 -0.50 -27.64
CA ASN A 102 38.52 0.68 -27.22
C ASN A 102 37.80 1.57 -26.20
N GLY A 103 37.02 0.96 -25.29
CA GLY A 103 36.25 1.67 -24.27
C GLY A 103 34.91 2.22 -24.76
N THR A 104 34.53 1.95 -26.00
CA THR A 104 33.22 2.34 -26.56
C THR A 104 32.32 1.11 -26.64
N LEU A 105 31.13 1.20 -26.01
CA LEU A 105 30.05 0.25 -26.21
C LEU A 105 29.32 0.62 -27.51
N HIS A 106 29.47 -0.20 -28.55
CA HIS A 106 28.71 -0.13 -29.79
C HIS A 106 27.35 -0.83 -29.64
N GLY A 107 26.55 -0.33 -28.75
CA GLY A 107 25.27 -0.90 -28.35
C GLY A 107 24.60 -0.01 -27.31
N ASN A 108 23.57 -0.55 -26.65
CA ASN A 108 22.79 0.14 -25.64
C ASN A 108 23.14 -0.35 -24.24
N LEU A 109 22.90 0.50 -23.27
CA LEU A 109 22.95 0.16 -21.86
C LEU A 109 21.52 0.09 -21.33
N PHE A 110 21.15 -1.00 -20.66
CA PHE A 110 19.83 -1.23 -20.11
C PHE A 110 19.86 -1.19 -18.59
N ILE A 111 18.85 -0.54 -18.01
CA ILE A 111 18.49 -0.64 -16.59
C ILE A 111 17.28 -1.56 -16.54
N VAL A 112 17.50 -2.82 -16.19
CA VAL A 112 16.45 -3.85 -16.16
C VAL A 112 15.92 -3.98 -14.74
N GLY A 113 14.69 -3.54 -14.52
CA GLY A 113 14.03 -3.62 -13.22
C GLY A 113 13.16 -4.86 -13.10
N GLU A 114 13.30 -5.56 -11.98
CA GLU A 114 12.49 -6.72 -11.61
C GLU A 114 11.53 -6.39 -10.46
N GLY A 115 10.97 -5.17 -10.48
CA GLY A 115 9.91 -4.79 -9.57
C GLY A 115 10.36 -4.17 -8.24
N ASP A 116 11.60 -3.66 -8.10
CA ASP A 116 12.00 -2.95 -6.87
C ASP A 116 11.18 -1.66 -6.68
N PRO A 117 10.21 -1.60 -5.71
CA PRO A 117 9.39 -0.41 -5.50
C PRO A 117 10.14 0.68 -4.72
N THR A 118 11.33 0.36 -4.18
CA THR A 118 12.09 1.27 -3.30
C THR A 118 13.12 2.08 -4.06
N LEU A 119 13.37 1.82 -5.36
CA LEU A 119 14.39 2.50 -6.14
C LEU A 119 14.15 4.01 -6.19
N GLY A 120 15.03 4.76 -5.53
CA GLY A 120 14.94 6.22 -5.43
C GLY A 120 13.79 6.74 -4.57
N SER A 121 13.10 5.87 -3.82
CA SER A 121 12.06 6.27 -2.87
C SER A 121 12.60 7.22 -1.78
N LYS A 122 11.68 7.99 -1.19
CA LYS A 122 11.94 8.84 -0.01
C LYS A 122 11.94 8.03 1.30
N ASP A 123 11.45 6.80 1.28
CA ASP A 123 11.33 5.97 2.46
C ASP A 123 12.69 5.65 3.08
N SER A 124 12.73 5.58 4.40
CA SER A 124 13.97 5.32 5.15
C SER A 124 14.58 3.95 4.89
N ILE A 125 13.79 3.00 4.37
CA ILE A 125 14.25 1.66 3.99
C ILE A 125 14.97 1.65 2.64
N ALA A 126 14.72 2.65 1.78
CA ALA A 126 15.29 2.70 0.44
C ALA A 126 16.81 2.93 0.48
N VAL A 127 17.52 2.23 -0.39
CA VAL A 127 18.94 2.52 -0.60
C VAL A 127 19.10 3.90 -1.24
N ASN A 128 20.03 4.70 -0.74
CA ASN A 128 20.27 6.04 -1.29
C ASN A 128 20.55 5.96 -2.80
N LEU A 129 19.81 6.72 -3.60
CA LEU A 129 19.88 6.68 -5.06
C LEU A 129 21.29 6.96 -5.61
N ASN A 130 22.02 7.89 -5.00
CA ASN A 130 23.40 8.15 -5.42
C ASN A 130 24.32 6.96 -5.16
N SER A 131 24.07 6.18 -4.10
CA SER A 131 24.80 4.95 -3.81
C SER A 131 24.50 3.86 -4.84
N VAL A 132 23.21 3.72 -5.24
CA VAL A 132 22.80 2.80 -6.31
C VAL A 132 23.47 3.19 -7.63
N PHE A 133 23.38 4.44 -8.03
CA PHE A 133 23.99 4.94 -9.27
C PHE A 133 25.52 4.79 -9.28
N ALA A 134 26.18 4.97 -8.12
CA ALA A 134 27.61 4.76 -7.98
C ALA A 134 28.00 3.27 -8.14
N GLN A 135 27.16 2.34 -7.66
CA GLN A 135 27.37 0.91 -7.89
C GLN A 135 27.22 0.56 -9.38
N TRP A 136 26.19 1.08 -10.03
CA TRP A 136 25.98 0.88 -11.48
C TRP A 136 27.12 1.50 -12.31
N GLU A 137 27.58 2.70 -11.98
CA GLU A 137 28.74 3.33 -12.63
C GLU A 137 29.99 2.46 -12.47
N LYS A 138 30.26 1.95 -11.28
CA LYS A 138 31.40 1.06 -11.03
C LYS A 138 31.34 -0.20 -11.88
N ALA A 139 30.15 -0.81 -12.00
CA ALA A 139 29.92 -1.99 -12.83
C ALA A 139 30.20 -1.70 -14.31
N ILE A 140 29.71 -0.57 -14.84
CA ILE A 140 29.96 -0.11 -16.22
C ILE A 140 31.44 0.11 -16.47
N ARG A 141 32.15 0.73 -15.53
CA ARG A 141 33.62 0.95 -15.65
C ARG A 141 34.41 -0.36 -15.59
N ASN A 142 33.98 -1.32 -14.76
CA ASN A 142 34.57 -2.64 -14.66
C ASN A 142 34.42 -3.43 -15.98
N ALA A 143 33.28 -3.23 -16.69
CA ALA A 143 33.09 -3.76 -18.05
C ALA A 143 33.93 -3.06 -19.11
N GLY A 144 34.70 -2.01 -18.74
CA GLY A 144 35.57 -1.27 -19.64
C GLY A 144 34.88 -0.18 -20.46
N ILE A 145 33.63 0.18 -20.13
CA ILE A 145 32.82 1.14 -20.88
C ILE A 145 33.16 2.58 -20.42
N LYS A 146 33.53 3.44 -21.36
CA LYS A 146 33.78 4.88 -21.19
C LYS A 146 32.87 5.73 -22.07
N VAL A 147 32.35 5.17 -23.14
CA VAL A 147 31.41 5.79 -24.06
C VAL A 147 30.31 4.80 -24.39
N ILE A 148 29.06 5.23 -24.35
CA ILE A 148 27.88 4.49 -24.79
C ILE A 148 27.41 5.14 -26.08
N GLU A 149 27.52 4.44 -27.20
CA GLU A 149 27.14 4.96 -28.53
C GLU A 149 25.61 4.92 -28.70
N GLY A 150 24.98 3.87 -28.23
CA GLY A 150 23.54 3.72 -28.19
C GLY A 150 22.88 4.50 -27.03
N CYS A 151 21.69 4.08 -26.64
CA CYS A 151 20.89 4.70 -25.57
C CYS A 151 21.17 4.10 -24.20
N VAL A 152 20.90 4.86 -23.15
CA VAL A 152 20.62 4.34 -21.82
C VAL A 152 19.11 4.07 -21.76
N VAL A 153 18.71 2.81 -21.60
CA VAL A 153 17.32 2.34 -21.77
C VAL A 153 16.76 1.88 -20.42
N GLY A 154 15.62 2.42 -20.02
CA GLY A 154 14.85 1.90 -18.90
C GLY A 154 13.97 0.73 -19.36
N ASP A 155 14.14 -0.44 -18.74
CA ASP A 155 13.38 -1.65 -19.06
C ASP A 155 12.56 -2.13 -17.85
N GLY A 156 11.25 -1.94 -17.92
CA GLY A 156 10.27 -2.35 -16.91
C GLY A 156 9.44 -3.56 -17.32
N ARG A 157 9.79 -4.29 -18.39
CA ARG A 157 8.98 -5.37 -18.97
C ARG A 157 8.86 -6.63 -18.10
N TRP A 158 9.59 -6.70 -16.98
CA TRP A 158 9.43 -7.79 -16.02
C TRP A 158 8.01 -7.87 -15.45
N LEU A 159 7.35 -6.70 -15.21
CA LEU A 159 5.93 -6.64 -14.94
C LEU A 159 5.17 -6.42 -16.27
N GLU A 160 4.34 -7.38 -16.62
CA GLU A 160 3.60 -7.46 -17.89
C GLU A 160 2.24 -6.76 -17.79
N GLY A 161 1.69 -6.30 -18.93
CA GLY A 161 0.36 -5.73 -19.01
C GLY A 161 0.29 -4.27 -18.55
N MET A 162 -0.92 -3.85 -18.17
CA MET A 162 -1.18 -2.46 -17.77
C MET A 162 -0.57 -2.14 -16.40
N PRO A 163 0.03 -0.96 -16.23
CA PRO A 163 0.55 -0.53 -14.92
C PRO A 163 -0.54 -0.34 -13.88
N GLU A 164 -1.70 0.18 -14.30
CA GLU A 164 -2.86 0.44 -13.47
C GLU A 164 -3.92 -0.66 -13.62
N GLU A 165 -4.65 -0.91 -12.55
CA GLU A 165 -5.82 -1.79 -12.60
C GLU A 165 -7.00 -1.07 -13.27
N PRO A 166 -7.67 -1.68 -14.27
CA PRO A 166 -8.70 -1.00 -15.10
C PRO A 166 -9.92 -0.47 -14.34
N THR A 167 -10.19 -0.96 -13.14
CA THR A 167 -11.33 -0.49 -12.33
C THR A 167 -11.01 0.66 -11.39
N TRP A 168 -9.78 1.18 -11.43
CA TRP A 168 -9.43 2.41 -10.72
C TRP A 168 -10.19 3.60 -11.31
N LEU A 169 -10.56 4.54 -10.45
CA LEU A 169 -11.25 5.73 -10.93
C LEU A 169 -10.31 6.62 -11.74
N TYR A 170 -10.83 7.23 -12.79
CA TYR A 170 -10.06 8.14 -13.65
C TYR A 170 -9.41 9.29 -12.85
N GLU A 171 -10.07 9.77 -11.80
CA GLU A 171 -9.52 10.81 -10.91
C GLU A 171 -8.35 10.32 -10.04
N ASP A 172 -8.27 9.00 -9.79
CA ASP A 172 -7.20 8.42 -8.98
C ASP A 172 -5.90 8.24 -9.77
N LEU A 173 -5.97 8.03 -11.10
CA LEU A 173 -4.81 7.70 -11.93
C LEU A 173 -3.69 8.74 -11.89
N GLY A 174 -4.02 10.01 -11.72
CA GLY A 174 -3.04 11.09 -11.62
C GLY A 174 -2.52 11.36 -10.21
N THR A 175 -3.06 10.71 -9.19
CA THR A 175 -2.62 10.86 -7.80
C THR A 175 -1.37 10.02 -7.52
N TYR A 176 -0.62 10.37 -6.47
CA TYR A 176 0.54 9.57 -6.05
C TYR A 176 0.18 8.15 -5.65
N TYR A 177 -1.04 7.92 -5.16
CA TYR A 177 -1.52 6.61 -4.73
C TYR A 177 -2.13 5.79 -5.88
N GLY A 178 -2.34 6.36 -7.06
CA GLY A 178 -2.79 5.72 -8.29
C GLY A 178 -1.73 5.70 -9.40
N SER A 179 -0.44 5.70 -9.03
CA SER A 179 0.66 5.83 -9.98
C SER A 179 0.84 4.63 -10.92
N GLY A 180 0.34 3.46 -10.55
CA GLY A 180 0.57 2.22 -11.28
C GLY A 180 1.97 1.63 -11.02
N VAL A 181 2.17 0.36 -11.40
CA VAL A 181 3.43 -0.35 -11.18
C VAL A 181 4.00 -0.90 -12.47
N THR A 182 5.33 -0.85 -12.59
CA THR A 182 6.12 -1.37 -13.72
C THR A 182 7.31 -2.13 -13.18
N GLY A 183 8.01 -2.89 -14.02
CA GLY A 183 9.21 -3.61 -13.58
C GLY A 183 10.33 -2.69 -13.12
N LEU A 184 10.50 -1.52 -13.76
CA LEU A 184 11.46 -0.50 -13.35
C LEU A 184 10.72 0.72 -12.79
N MET A 185 10.55 0.75 -11.48
CA MET A 185 10.00 1.90 -10.77
C MET A 185 11.08 2.92 -10.44
N PHE A 186 10.69 4.19 -10.28
CA PHE A 186 11.60 5.25 -9.91
C PHE A 186 10.88 6.32 -9.09
N TYR A 187 11.42 6.62 -7.90
CA TYR A 187 10.84 7.62 -6.99
C TYR A 187 9.36 7.34 -6.68
N GLU A 188 9.03 6.06 -6.41
CA GLU A 188 7.67 5.55 -6.18
C GLU A 188 6.68 5.88 -7.32
N ASN A 189 7.18 6.00 -8.54
CA ASN A 189 6.40 6.44 -9.71
C ASN A 189 5.62 7.74 -9.44
N MET A 190 6.25 8.65 -8.69
CA MET A 190 5.69 9.95 -8.32
C MET A 190 6.48 11.09 -8.94
N GLN A 191 5.84 12.26 -8.92
CA GLN A 191 6.43 13.54 -9.26
C GLN A 191 5.92 14.61 -8.30
N SER A 192 6.83 15.30 -7.62
CA SER A 192 6.52 16.40 -6.70
C SER A 192 6.43 17.72 -7.47
N PHE A 193 5.40 18.49 -7.19
CA PHE A 193 5.20 19.83 -7.70
C PHE A 193 5.28 20.84 -6.57
N SER A 194 5.88 22.01 -6.85
CA SER A 194 5.80 23.17 -6.00
C SER A 194 4.52 23.93 -6.33
N VAL A 195 3.67 24.14 -5.34
CA VAL A 195 2.36 24.77 -5.51
C VAL A 195 2.22 25.92 -4.53
N SER A 196 1.71 27.07 -4.99
CA SER A 196 1.30 28.18 -4.15
C SER A 196 0.08 28.90 -4.74
N PRO A 197 -0.79 29.52 -3.92
CA PRO A 197 -1.93 30.26 -4.42
C PRO A 197 -1.50 31.51 -5.21
N GLY A 198 -2.38 32.03 -6.06
CA GLY A 198 -2.30 33.37 -6.63
C GLY A 198 -2.51 34.46 -5.56
N ALA A 199 -2.46 35.72 -5.96
CA ALA A 199 -2.61 36.84 -5.03
C ALA A 199 -4.05 37.08 -4.56
N ALA A 200 -5.05 36.61 -5.33
CA ALA A 200 -6.47 36.73 -5.03
C ALA A 200 -7.23 35.46 -5.42
N GLU A 201 -8.43 35.29 -4.85
CA GLU A 201 -9.36 34.24 -5.24
C GLU A 201 -9.71 34.33 -6.73
N GLY A 202 -9.76 33.21 -7.42
CA GLY A 202 -9.98 33.10 -8.87
C GLY A 202 -8.72 33.21 -9.71
N GLU A 203 -7.62 33.73 -9.19
CA GLU A 203 -6.37 33.82 -9.94
C GLU A 203 -5.72 32.43 -10.14
N PRO A 204 -4.91 32.26 -11.21
CA PRO A 204 -4.20 31.00 -11.44
C PRO A 204 -3.32 30.60 -10.24
N VAL A 205 -3.30 29.31 -9.94
CA VAL A 205 -2.36 28.72 -9.00
C VAL A 205 -0.96 28.75 -9.63
N LYS A 206 0.05 29.13 -8.85
CA LYS A 206 1.45 29.03 -9.26
C LYS A 206 1.93 27.61 -9.02
N ILE A 207 2.25 26.91 -10.11
CA ILE A 207 2.63 25.49 -10.07
C ILE A 207 3.83 25.23 -10.98
N SER A 208 4.76 24.42 -10.51
CA SER A 208 5.92 23.99 -11.29
C SER A 208 6.40 22.63 -10.81
N VAL A 209 6.94 21.83 -11.73
CA VAL A 209 7.58 20.56 -11.39
C VAL A 209 8.78 20.82 -10.49
N HIS A 210 8.89 20.03 -9.43
CA HIS A 210 10.03 20.08 -8.50
C HIS A 210 11.00 18.91 -8.71
N TYR A 211 10.53 17.67 -8.53
CA TYR A 211 11.35 16.47 -8.66
C TYR A 211 10.48 15.20 -8.79
N PRO A 212 10.88 14.21 -9.62
CA PRO A 212 11.87 14.33 -10.68
C PRO A 212 11.40 15.27 -11.80
N GLY A 213 12.34 15.95 -12.48
CA GLY A 213 12.04 16.75 -13.66
C GLY A 213 11.70 15.85 -14.84
N CYS A 214 10.55 16.07 -15.48
CA CYS A 214 10.06 15.32 -16.63
C CYS A 214 9.78 16.28 -17.79
N SER A 215 10.85 16.80 -18.43
CA SER A 215 10.76 17.82 -19.50
C SER A 215 10.09 17.32 -20.77
N TRP A 216 9.89 16.02 -20.92
CA TRP A 216 9.15 15.39 -22.01
C TRP A 216 7.64 15.38 -21.81
N MET A 217 7.15 15.70 -20.59
CA MET A 217 5.72 15.80 -20.28
C MET A 217 5.18 17.18 -20.69
N ASP A 218 4.06 17.21 -21.40
CA ASP A 218 3.28 18.42 -21.67
C ASP A 218 2.23 18.62 -20.56
N TYR A 219 2.51 19.53 -19.61
CA TYR A 219 1.60 19.84 -18.52
C TYR A 219 0.79 21.09 -18.82
N ARG A 220 -0.54 20.98 -18.64
CA ARG A 220 -1.47 22.11 -18.64
C ARG A 220 -2.00 22.35 -17.24
N TYR A 221 -2.08 23.61 -16.85
CA TYR A 221 -2.52 24.03 -15.53
C TYR A 221 -3.84 24.78 -15.63
N GLU A 222 -4.95 24.06 -15.40
CA GLU A 222 -6.32 24.58 -15.41
C GLU A 222 -6.85 24.63 -13.96
N CYS A 223 -6.10 25.29 -13.07
CA CYS A 223 -6.40 25.37 -11.64
C CYS A 223 -6.35 26.80 -11.13
N THR A 224 -7.25 27.13 -10.18
CA THR A 224 -7.41 28.46 -9.64
C THR A 224 -7.29 28.50 -8.12
N THR A 225 -6.96 29.68 -7.60
CA THR A 225 -6.95 29.95 -6.17
C THR A 225 -8.38 29.94 -5.64
N GLY A 226 -8.64 29.10 -4.65
CA GLY A 226 -9.93 29.01 -3.96
C GLY A 226 -9.98 29.91 -2.73
N ALA A 227 -11.19 30.10 -2.18
CA ALA A 227 -11.42 30.83 -0.93
C ALA A 227 -10.65 30.19 0.25
N ALA A 228 -10.41 30.98 1.31
CA ALA A 228 -9.82 30.46 2.55
C ALA A 228 -10.66 29.30 3.14
N GLY A 229 -10.00 28.30 3.67
CA GLY A 229 -10.63 27.10 4.24
C GLY A 229 -11.08 26.04 3.23
N THR A 230 -10.96 26.29 1.90
CA THR A 230 -11.35 25.29 0.87
C THR A 230 -10.37 24.14 0.73
N GLY A 231 -9.17 24.29 1.25
CA GLY A 231 -8.13 23.26 1.26
C GLY A 231 -7.41 23.10 -0.08
N ASP A 232 -6.85 21.92 -0.28
CA ASP A 232 -6.21 21.49 -1.52
C ASP A 232 -7.12 20.48 -2.22
N LYS A 233 -7.55 20.82 -3.42
CA LYS A 233 -8.41 20.02 -4.30
C LYS A 233 -7.82 19.98 -5.71
N LEU A 234 -6.49 19.84 -5.81
CA LEU A 234 -5.79 19.70 -7.08
C LEU A 234 -5.71 18.24 -7.48
N PHE A 235 -6.07 17.95 -8.72
CA PHE A 235 -5.99 16.64 -9.33
C PHE A 235 -5.22 16.73 -10.65
N LEU A 236 -4.28 15.82 -10.84
CA LEU A 236 -3.64 15.58 -12.13
C LEU A 236 -4.47 14.55 -12.90
N TYR A 237 -4.87 14.88 -14.12
CA TYR A 237 -5.48 13.96 -15.07
C TYR A 237 -4.43 13.56 -16.09
N THR A 238 -4.04 12.30 -16.12
CA THR A 238 -2.99 11.76 -16.98
C THR A 238 -3.16 10.23 -17.13
N SER A 239 -2.47 9.65 -18.09
CA SER A 239 -2.41 8.19 -18.29
C SER A 239 -1.04 7.80 -18.84
N ASP A 240 -0.75 6.51 -18.93
CA ASP A 240 0.45 5.94 -19.55
C ASP A 240 0.39 5.91 -21.09
N LEU A 241 -0.71 6.36 -21.70
CA LEU A 241 -0.93 6.34 -23.16
C LEU A 241 -0.24 7.50 -23.89
N ALA A 242 -0.01 8.62 -23.21
CA ALA A 242 0.64 9.77 -23.79
C ALA A 242 1.30 10.65 -22.72
N PRO A 243 2.42 11.34 -23.05
CA PRO A 243 3.13 12.19 -22.10
C PRO A 243 2.43 13.55 -21.89
N VAL A 244 1.15 13.53 -21.58
CA VAL A 244 0.30 14.72 -21.35
C VAL A 244 -0.34 14.64 -19.98
N GLY A 245 -0.40 15.78 -19.29
CA GLY A 245 -1.09 15.89 -18.01
C GLY A 245 -1.81 17.22 -17.85
N VAL A 246 -3.00 17.21 -17.25
CA VAL A 246 -3.77 18.43 -16.95
C VAL A 246 -4.03 18.48 -15.45
N VAL A 247 -3.51 19.50 -14.77
CA VAL A 247 -3.81 19.76 -13.36
C VAL A 247 -5.06 20.63 -13.27
N ARG A 248 -6.10 20.13 -12.61
CA ARG A 248 -7.38 20.83 -12.41
C ARG A 248 -7.71 20.98 -10.94
N GLY A 249 -8.62 21.91 -10.65
CA GLY A 249 -9.18 22.11 -9.33
C GLY A 249 -8.83 23.44 -8.67
N THR A 250 -8.88 23.47 -7.34
CA THR A 250 -8.64 24.69 -6.57
C THR A 250 -7.63 24.46 -5.45
N PHE A 251 -6.90 25.53 -5.13
CA PHE A 251 -5.94 25.56 -4.03
C PHE A 251 -6.24 26.77 -3.14
N GLY A 252 -6.63 26.54 -1.89
CA GLY A 252 -7.08 27.60 -0.98
C GLY A 252 -6.01 28.67 -0.75
N ILE A 253 -6.44 29.95 -0.76
CA ILE A 253 -5.55 31.11 -0.62
C ILE A 253 -4.75 31.11 0.69
N ASP A 254 -5.29 30.46 1.73
CA ASP A 254 -4.70 30.34 3.06
C ASP A 254 -3.70 29.17 3.20
N ARG A 255 -3.48 28.40 2.14
CA ARG A 255 -2.65 27.16 2.24
C ARG A 255 -1.14 27.41 2.27
N GLY A 256 -0.68 28.59 1.82
CA GLY A 256 0.75 28.84 1.64
C GLY A 256 1.38 27.97 0.56
N ALA A 257 2.68 28.13 0.35
CA ALA A 257 3.43 27.29 -0.58
C ALA A 257 3.68 25.91 0.00
N LYS A 258 3.48 24.84 -0.78
CA LYS A 258 3.75 23.47 -0.38
C LYS A 258 4.15 22.56 -1.55
N ARG A 259 4.53 21.33 -1.22
CA ARG A 259 4.70 20.23 -2.18
C ARG A 259 3.39 19.44 -2.31
N VAL A 260 3.06 19.10 -3.56
CA VAL A 260 1.97 18.20 -3.91
C VAL A 260 2.55 17.11 -4.80
N ASP A 261 2.29 15.85 -4.44
CA ASP A 261 2.79 14.71 -5.19
C ASP A 261 1.70 14.16 -6.11
N PHE A 262 2.04 13.98 -7.38
CA PHE A 262 1.21 13.36 -8.41
C PHE A 262 1.92 12.15 -9.00
N SER A 263 1.21 11.35 -9.81
CA SER A 263 1.79 10.20 -10.49
C SER A 263 2.78 10.61 -11.60
N ASN A 264 3.82 9.79 -11.78
CA ASN A 264 4.68 9.76 -12.96
C ASN A 264 4.38 8.49 -13.75
N LYS A 265 3.85 8.63 -14.96
CA LYS A 265 3.43 7.51 -15.81
C LYS A 265 4.56 6.90 -16.66
N PHE A 266 5.75 7.49 -16.61
CA PHE A 266 6.91 7.06 -17.38
C PHE A 266 8.15 6.92 -16.48
N PRO A 267 8.09 6.07 -15.43
CA PRO A 267 9.19 5.94 -14.48
C PRO A 267 10.44 5.33 -15.12
N GLU A 268 10.30 4.42 -16.08
CA GLU A 268 11.41 3.78 -16.80
C GLU A 268 12.24 4.82 -17.55
N TYR A 269 11.56 5.70 -18.31
CA TYR A 269 12.23 6.78 -19.02
C TYR A 269 12.86 7.78 -18.06
N THR A 270 12.15 8.10 -16.97
CA THR A 270 12.66 8.99 -15.93
C THR A 270 13.95 8.44 -15.33
N CYS A 271 13.98 7.16 -14.95
CA CYS A 271 15.16 6.51 -14.41
C CYS A 271 16.33 6.57 -15.41
N ALA A 272 16.07 6.24 -16.68
CA ALA A 272 17.08 6.26 -17.75
C ALA A 272 17.67 7.67 -17.94
N VAL A 273 16.85 8.73 -17.97
CA VAL A 273 17.31 10.12 -18.07
C VAL A 273 18.17 10.51 -16.87
N TYR A 274 17.74 10.17 -15.65
CA TYR A 274 18.49 10.51 -14.43
C TYR A 274 19.82 9.78 -14.36
N PHE A 275 19.86 8.50 -14.70
CA PHE A 275 21.08 7.73 -14.70
C PHE A 275 22.02 8.18 -15.83
N LYS A 276 21.52 8.41 -17.04
CA LYS A 276 22.29 8.98 -18.15
C LYS A 276 22.96 10.30 -17.74
N ASN A 277 22.21 11.22 -17.13
CA ASN A 277 22.74 12.50 -16.66
C ASN A 277 23.79 12.32 -15.54
N TYR A 278 23.62 11.33 -14.68
CA TYR A 278 24.62 10.96 -13.68
C TYR A 278 25.91 10.48 -14.34
N LEU A 279 25.83 9.57 -15.32
CA LEU A 279 26.99 9.04 -16.06
C LEU A 279 27.78 10.14 -16.77
N GLU A 280 27.09 11.09 -17.42
CA GLU A 280 27.72 12.22 -18.08
C GLU A 280 28.48 13.13 -17.10
N LYS A 281 27.90 13.41 -15.94
CA LYS A 281 28.59 14.13 -14.85
C LYS A 281 29.83 13.39 -14.35
N LYS A 282 29.87 12.07 -14.48
CA LYS A 282 31.00 11.21 -14.12
C LYS A 282 31.98 10.99 -15.27
N GLY A 283 31.75 11.63 -16.42
CA GLY A 283 32.66 11.57 -17.59
C GLY A 283 32.45 10.35 -18.49
N ILE A 284 31.35 9.59 -18.33
CA ILE A 284 30.93 8.55 -19.28
C ILE A 284 29.96 9.20 -20.27
N ARG A 285 30.38 9.27 -21.56
CA ARG A 285 29.56 9.91 -22.60
C ARG A 285 28.44 8.98 -23.06
N CYS A 286 27.22 9.50 -23.17
CA CYS A 286 26.03 8.79 -23.65
C CYS A 286 25.53 9.46 -24.95
N ILE A 287 25.91 8.92 -26.12
CA ILE A 287 25.67 9.58 -27.43
C ILE A 287 24.22 9.43 -27.86
N GLY A 288 23.61 8.25 -27.70
CA GLY A 288 22.25 7.95 -28.16
C GLY A 288 21.13 8.52 -27.27
N GLY A 289 21.48 9.09 -26.10
CA GLY A 289 20.50 9.67 -25.19
C GLY A 289 19.89 8.67 -24.20
N ALA A 290 18.68 8.97 -23.72
CA ALA A 290 17.88 8.07 -22.89
C ALA A 290 16.70 7.52 -23.70
N ALA A 291 16.22 6.31 -23.34
CA ALA A 291 15.09 5.65 -23.98
C ALA A 291 14.33 4.75 -22.98
N ASP A 292 13.15 4.34 -23.37
CA ASP A 292 12.37 3.27 -22.75
C ASP A 292 11.56 2.53 -23.84
N PHE A 293 10.74 1.57 -23.45
CA PHE A 293 9.89 0.83 -24.39
C PHE A 293 8.50 1.42 -24.58
N LYS A 294 8.19 2.59 -24.02
CA LYS A 294 6.88 3.26 -24.12
C LYS A 294 6.94 4.57 -24.92
N LEU A 295 7.82 5.51 -24.52
CA LEU A 295 7.91 6.84 -25.13
C LEU A 295 8.70 6.90 -26.43
N CYS A 296 9.57 5.93 -26.65
CA CYS A 296 10.44 5.92 -27.80
C CYS A 296 9.88 5.04 -28.91
N ASP A 297 9.17 5.61 -29.89
CA ASP A 297 8.61 4.92 -31.07
C ASP A 297 9.62 4.00 -31.76
N LYS A 298 10.88 4.40 -31.80
CA LYS A 298 11.99 3.60 -32.32
C LYS A 298 12.09 2.25 -31.62
N TRP A 299 11.84 2.20 -30.31
CA TRP A 299 11.93 1.00 -29.48
C TRP A 299 10.63 0.20 -29.47
N TYR A 300 9.48 0.87 -29.62
CA TYR A 300 8.19 0.21 -29.71
C TYR A 300 8.11 -0.71 -30.95
N ASN A 301 8.59 -0.22 -32.08
CA ASN A 301 8.66 -1.01 -33.32
C ASN A 301 9.82 -2.04 -33.34
N GLU A 302 10.84 -1.85 -32.51
CA GLU A 302 11.98 -2.77 -32.35
C GLU A 302 11.77 -3.74 -31.18
N ALA A 303 10.88 -3.43 -30.22
CA ALA A 303 10.56 -4.31 -29.09
C ALA A 303 9.98 -5.66 -29.55
N ASP A 304 9.18 -5.68 -30.63
CA ASP A 304 8.72 -6.91 -31.25
C ASP A 304 9.87 -7.70 -31.90
N LYS A 305 10.86 -7.01 -32.44
CA LYS A 305 12.06 -7.63 -33.01
C LYS A 305 13.11 -7.99 -31.95
N ARG A 306 13.11 -7.25 -30.82
CA ARG A 306 13.94 -7.45 -29.64
C ARG A 306 13.13 -7.95 -28.44
N SER A 307 12.00 -8.61 -28.69
CA SER A 307 11.33 -9.38 -27.62
C SER A 307 12.27 -10.47 -27.06
N GLY A 308 13.57 -10.28 -27.32
CA GLY A 308 14.68 -10.99 -26.72
C GLY A 308 14.72 -12.47 -27.04
N ARG A 309 13.79 -12.93 -27.83
CA ARG A 309 13.75 -14.34 -28.25
C ARG A 309 14.41 -14.45 -29.62
N GLY A 310 15.58 -15.07 -29.64
CA GLY A 310 16.13 -15.61 -30.87
C GLY A 310 15.13 -16.57 -31.53
N ALA A 311 15.39 -17.00 -32.75
CA ALA A 311 14.58 -17.98 -33.47
C ALA A 311 14.36 -19.29 -32.67
N ASP A 312 15.13 -19.52 -31.61
CA ASP A 312 15.09 -20.63 -30.66
C ASP A 312 14.26 -20.34 -29.40
N GLY A 313 13.66 -19.15 -29.29
CA GLY A 313 12.85 -18.75 -28.13
C GLY A 313 13.67 -18.36 -26.89
N GLN A 314 15.01 -18.37 -26.94
CA GLN A 314 15.86 -17.89 -25.84
C GLN A 314 16.05 -16.37 -25.93
N TRP A 315 16.14 -15.72 -24.76
CA TRP A 315 16.53 -14.31 -24.66
C TRP A 315 17.93 -14.13 -25.29
N LEU A 316 18.08 -13.15 -26.16
CA LEU A 316 19.41 -12.72 -26.60
C LEU A 316 20.18 -12.41 -25.32
N LYS A 317 21.29 -13.10 -25.06
CA LYS A 317 22.12 -12.90 -23.87
C LYS A 317 22.64 -11.47 -23.89
N GLU A 318 22.02 -10.61 -23.12
CA GLU A 318 22.56 -9.33 -22.76
C GLU A 318 23.65 -9.57 -21.72
N PHE A 319 24.77 -8.88 -21.86
CA PHE A 319 25.87 -9.02 -20.91
C PHE A 319 25.51 -8.25 -19.64
N GLU A 320 25.43 -8.94 -18.51
CA GLU A 320 25.21 -8.30 -17.22
C GLU A 320 26.50 -7.65 -16.72
N ALA A 321 26.43 -6.37 -16.41
CA ALA A 321 27.53 -5.62 -15.81
C ALA A 321 27.46 -5.59 -14.28
N GLY A 322 26.26 -5.59 -13.70
CA GLY A 322 26.06 -5.58 -12.25
C GLY A 322 24.60 -5.62 -11.82
N VAL A 323 24.37 -5.97 -10.56
CA VAL A 323 23.05 -6.10 -9.95
C VAL A 323 23.01 -5.33 -8.63
N THR A 324 21.89 -4.68 -8.36
CA THR A 324 21.52 -4.15 -7.04
C THR A 324 20.24 -4.80 -6.55
N THR A 325 20.05 -4.83 -5.23
CA THR A 325 18.90 -5.47 -4.60
C THR A 325 18.13 -4.48 -3.74
N SER A 326 16.82 -4.68 -3.65
CA SER A 326 15.95 -4.00 -2.69
C SER A 326 16.27 -4.37 -1.24
N PRO A 327 15.69 -3.67 -0.25
CA PRO A 327 15.49 -4.22 1.08
C PRO A 327 14.69 -5.52 1.06
N ASP A 328 14.74 -6.27 2.17
CA ASP A 328 13.96 -7.51 2.34
C ASP A 328 12.45 -7.24 2.29
N LEU A 329 11.68 -8.22 1.84
CA LEU A 329 10.23 -8.14 1.73
C LEU A 329 9.56 -7.78 3.07
N GLU A 330 10.09 -8.25 4.20
CA GLU A 330 9.56 -7.89 5.52
C GLU A 330 9.59 -6.37 5.77
N ARG A 331 10.66 -5.68 5.31
CA ARG A 331 10.79 -4.22 5.43
C ARG A 331 9.84 -3.51 4.48
N ILE A 332 9.69 -4.03 3.26
CA ILE A 332 8.73 -3.50 2.28
C ILE A 332 7.29 -3.70 2.79
N ALA A 333 6.97 -4.85 3.38
CA ALA A 333 5.67 -5.11 3.99
C ALA A 333 5.39 -4.18 5.19
N TYR A 334 6.42 -3.90 5.99
CA TYR A 334 6.33 -2.94 7.10
C TYR A 334 5.92 -1.55 6.58
N GLU A 335 6.65 -0.99 5.62
CA GLU A 335 6.31 0.32 5.03
C GLU A 335 4.94 0.29 4.33
N THR A 336 4.63 -0.80 3.63
CA THR A 336 3.31 -0.98 2.98
C THR A 336 2.17 -0.82 3.97
N ASN A 337 2.27 -1.43 5.15
CA ASN A 337 1.20 -1.40 6.15
C ASN A 337 1.21 -0.11 7.00
N HIS A 338 2.38 0.42 7.36
CA HIS A 338 2.53 1.64 8.16
C HIS A 338 2.14 2.90 7.37
N ALA A 339 2.75 3.14 6.21
CA ALA A 339 2.46 4.27 5.35
C ALA A 339 1.17 4.07 4.53
N SER A 340 0.65 2.85 4.48
CA SER A 340 -0.44 2.47 3.56
C SER A 340 -0.08 2.68 2.09
N ASN A 341 1.17 2.39 1.71
CA ASN A 341 1.69 2.64 0.38
C ASN A 341 1.03 1.73 -0.66
N ASN A 342 0.35 2.34 -1.64
CA ASN A 342 -0.36 1.58 -2.69
C ASN A 342 0.62 0.96 -3.69
N LEU A 343 1.65 1.69 -4.12
CA LEU A 343 2.63 1.19 -5.07
C LEU A 343 3.29 -0.09 -4.56
N TYR A 344 3.72 -0.09 -3.29
CA TYR A 344 4.34 -1.27 -2.69
C TYR A 344 3.36 -2.45 -2.63
N ALA A 345 2.10 -2.20 -2.26
CA ALA A 345 1.08 -3.24 -2.20
C ALA A 345 0.77 -3.84 -3.57
N GLU A 346 0.66 -3.02 -4.61
CA GLU A 346 0.45 -3.48 -5.99
C GLU A 346 1.65 -4.26 -6.51
N THR A 347 2.86 -3.79 -6.21
CA THR A 347 4.09 -4.52 -6.55
C THR A 347 4.10 -5.91 -5.92
N ILE A 348 3.86 -5.99 -4.61
CA ILE A 348 3.78 -7.25 -3.87
C ILE A 348 2.72 -8.18 -4.48
N PHE A 349 1.53 -7.65 -4.78
CA PHE A 349 0.44 -8.42 -5.37
C PHE A 349 0.80 -8.98 -6.74
N ARG A 350 1.37 -8.16 -7.62
CA ARG A 350 1.77 -8.58 -8.97
C ARG A 350 2.97 -9.52 -8.96
N THR A 351 3.85 -9.39 -7.97
CA THR A 351 4.95 -10.33 -7.74
C THR A 351 4.45 -11.72 -7.41
N LEU A 352 3.37 -11.87 -6.64
CA LEU A 352 2.76 -13.18 -6.39
C LEU A 352 2.33 -13.85 -7.69
N GLY A 353 1.72 -13.12 -8.62
CA GLY A 353 1.38 -13.63 -9.95
C GLY A 353 2.62 -14.04 -10.75
N LYS A 354 3.65 -13.19 -10.74
CA LYS A 354 4.90 -13.45 -11.48
C LYS A 354 5.62 -14.71 -10.98
N GLU A 355 5.80 -14.83 -9.68
CA GLU A 355 6.57 -15.92 -9.06
C GLU A 355 5.79 -17.25 -9.04
N LEU A 356 4.49 -17.20 -8.77
CA LEU A 356 3.69 -18.43 -8.57
C LEU A 356 2.93 -18.88 -9.82
N CYS A 357 2.68 -17.99 -10.78
CA CYS A 357 1.93 -18.25 -12.01
C CYS A 357 2.70 -17.87 -13.29
N HIS A 358 3.96 -17.45 -13.19
CA HIS A 358 4.83 -17.02 -14.29
C HIS A 358 4.28 -15.86 -15.14
N SER A 359 3.34 -15.09 -14.61
CA SER A 359 2.79 -13.89 -15.24
C SER A 359 2.37 -12.88 -14.17
N SER A 360 2.69 -11.63 -14.40
CA SER A 360 2.42 -10.53 -13.48
C SER A 360 1.16 -9.74 -13.82
N CYS A 361 0.30 -10.21 -14.71
CA CYS A 361 -0.99 -9.58 -14.93
C CYS A 361 -1.91 -9.72 -13.69
N TYR A 362 -2.88 -8.83 -13.57
CA TYR A 362 -3.80 -8.83 -12.43
C TYR A 362 -4.54 -10.17 -12.27
N ASP A 363 -4.99 -10.77 -13.38
CA ASP A 363 -5.67 -12.07 -13.36
C ASP A 363 -4.78 -13.19 -12.80
N SER A 364 -3.51 -13.24 -13.20
CA SER A 364 -2.55 -14.23 -12.68
C SER A 364 -2.26 -14.02 -11.20
N SER A 365 -2.18 -12.76 -10.76
CA SER A 365 -2.01 -12.42 -9.34
C SER A 365 -3.23 -12.84 -8.52
N TYR A 366 -4.43 -12.68 -9.07
CA TYR A 366 -5.65 -13.21 -8.47
C TYR A 366 -5.64 -14.74 -8.36
N VAL A 367 -5.21 -15.44 -9.41
CA VAL A 367 -5.07 -16.91 -9.38
C VAL A 367 -4.06 -17.35 -8.32
N ALA A 368 -2.92 -16.67 -8.23
CA ALA A 368 -1.90 -16.93 -7.21
C ALA A 368 -2.48 -16.81 -5.79
N LEU A 369 -3.19 -15.71 -5.48
CA LEU A 369 -3.85 -15.53 -4.18
C LEU A 369 -4.89 -16.60 -3.88
N ASN A 370 -5.73 -16.97 -4.85
CA ASN A 370 -6.70 -18.04 -4.65
C ASN A 370 -6.05 -19.39 -4.33
N ASN A 371 -4.90 -19.69 -4.94
CA ASN A 371 -4.15 -20.91 -4.62
C ASN A 371 -3.58 -20.85 -3.20
N ILE A 372 -3.09 -19.70 -2.75
CA ILE A 372 -2.65 -19.47 -1.38
C ILE A 372 -3.82 -19.68 -0.40
N PHE A 373 -4.99 -19.10 -0.67
CA PHE A 373 -6.17 -19.29 0.19
C PHE A 373 -6.58 -20.75 0.30
N LYS A 374 -6.56 -21.50 -0.80
CA LYS A 374 -6.81 -22.96 -0.77
C LYS A 374 -5.79 -23.70 0.09
N SER A 375 -4.51 -23.35 -0.01
CA SER A 375 -3.46 -23.97 0.83
C SER A 375 -3.65 -23.66 2.32
N MET A 376 -4.13 -22.45 2.64
CA MET A 376 -4.50 -22.02 3.99
C MET A 376 -5.87 -22.54 4.44
N ARG A 377 -6.58 -23.31 3.60
CA ARG A 377 -7.95 -23.84 3.84
C ARG A 377 -8.98 -22.74 4.14
N LEU A 378 -8.81 -21.60 3.51
CA LEU A 378 -9.78 -20.50 3.63
C LEU A 378 -11.00 -20.74 2.74
N GLY A 379 -12.17 -20.34 3.23
CA GLY A 379 -13.44 -20.44 2.53
C GLY A 379 -13.69 -19.28 1.54
N GLU A 380 -14.97 -19.08 1.23
CA GLU A 380 -15.45 -17.97 0.41
C GLU A 380 -15.57 -16.67 1.23
N GLY A 381 -15.82 -15.55 0.57
CA GLY A 381 -16.05 -14.26 1.23
C GLY A 381 -15.08 -13.15 0.80
N ILE A 382 -14.41 -13.36 -0.34
CA ILE A 382 -13.52 -12.36 -0.94
C ILE A 382 -13.66 -12.32 -2.46
N LYS A 383 -13.60 -11.10 -3.03
CA LYS A 383 -13.36 -10.82 -4.45
C LYS A 383 -12.24 -9.80 -4.55
N ILE A 384 -11.23 -10.09 -5.34
CA ILE A 384 -10.02 -9.26 -5.47
C ILE A 384 -9.94 -8.67 -6.88
N GLN A 385 -9.58 -7.39 -6.97
CA GLN A 385 -9.24 -6.71 -8.21
C GLN A 385 -7.79 -6.22 -8.18
N ASP A 386 -7.33 -5.69 -7.04
CA ASP A 386 -6.00 -5.16 -6.86
C ASP A 386 -5.38 -5.52 -5.50
N GLY A 387 -4.11 -5.21 -5.32
CA GLY A 387 -3.38 -5.49 -4.09
C GLY A 387 -3.46 -4.41 -3.02
N SER A 388 -3.76 -3.17 -3.40
CA SER A 388 -3.76 -2.02 -2.50
C SER A 388 -5.11 -1.74 -1.85
N GLY A 389 -6.19 -2.20 -2.49
CA GLY A 389 -7.56 -1.88 -2.12
C GLY A 389 -8.05 -0.56 -2.70
N LEU A 390 -7.40 -0.02 -3.74
CA LEU A 390 -7.84 1.21 -4.42
C LEU A 390 -9.09 0.97 -5.26
N SER A 391 -9.19 -0.17 -5.92
CA SER A 391 -10.39 -0.55 -6.65
C SER A 391 -11.60 -0.68 -5.72
N ARG A 392 -12.70 -0.03 -6.10
CA ARG A 392 -13.99 -0.17 -5.42
C ARG A 392 -14.70 -1.49 -5.71
N GLN A 393 -14.11 -2.33 -6.57
CA GLN A 393 -14.60 -3.66 -6.90
C GLN A 393 -13.93 -4.79 -6.10
N ASN A 394 -13.03 -4.45 -5.18
CA ASN A 394 -12.62 -5.36 -4.13
C ASN A 394 -13.75 -5.53 -3.12
N TYR A 395 -14.06 -6.75 -2.75
CA TYR A 395 -15.03 -7.05 -1.70
C TYR A 395 -14.47 -8.11 -0.76
N VAL A 396 -14.61 -7.90 0.54
CA VAL A 396 -14.25 -8.88 1.56
C VAL A 396 -15.26 -8.88 2.70
N SER A 397 -15.55 -10.02 3.28
CA SER A 397 -16.32 -10.12 4.50
C SER A 397 -15.43 -9.99 5.74
N ALA A 398 -15.96 -9.49 6.85
CA ALA A 398 -15.23 -9.42 8.11
C ALA A 398 -14.86 -10.83 8.61
N ASP A 399 -15.70 -11.81 8.34
CA ASP A 399 -15.47 -13.21 8.64
C ASP A 399 -14.28 -13.79 7.89
N PHE A 400 -14.20 -13.56 6.55
CA PHE A 400 -13.06 -13.98 5.75
C PHE A 400 -11.76 -13.32 6.22
N MET A 401 -11.81 -12.01 6.51
CA MET A 401 -10.63 -11.29 7.00
C MET A 401 -10.13 -11.87 8.32
N CYS A 402 -11.03 -12.18 9.27
CA CYS A 402 -10.66 -12.85 10.52
C CYS A 402 -10.11 -14.26 10.27
N SER A 403 -10.66 -15.00 9.31
CA SER A 403 -10.15 -16.33 8.92
C SER A 403 -8.74 -16.26 8.34
N PHE A 404 -8.49 -15.28 7.45
CA PHE A 404 -7.15 -15.03 6.89
C PHE A 404 -6.14 -14.65 7.99
N LEU A 405 -6.51 -13.72 8.87
CA LEU A 405 -5.67 -13.31 9.99
C LEU A 405 -5.38 -14.48 10.95
N GLY A 406 -6.36 -15.35 11.19
CA GLY A 406 -6.18 -16.58 11.95
C GLY A 406 -5.18 -17.53 11.27
N ALA A 407 -5.30 -17.73 9.97
CA ALA A 407 -4.35 -18.57 9.20
C ALA A 407 -2.93 -17.97 9.20
N MET A 408 -2.80 -16.64 9.20
CA MET A 408 -1.50 -16.00 9.34
C MET A 408 -0.84 -16.26 10.70
N MET A 409 -1.60 -16.44 11.80
CA MET A 409 -1.03 -16.79 13.10
C MET A 409 -0.35 -18.16 13.11
N GLU A 410 -0.77 -19.06 12.23
CA GLU A 410 -0.17 -20.39 12.04
C GLU A 410 1.00 -20.39 11.04
N SER A 411 1.21 -19.28 10.33
CA SER A 411 2.31 -19.13 9.37
C SER A 411 3.65 -18.96 10.09
N SER A 412 4.73 -19.51 9.50
CA SER A 412 6.10 -19.34 10.00
C SER A 412 6.58 -17.88 9.98
N CYS A 413 5.94 -17.02 9.18
CA CYS A 413 6.25 -15.60 9.09
C CYS A 413 5.29 -14.70 9.89
N PHE A 414 4.58 -15.28 10.88
CA PHE A 414 3.63 -14.50 11.69
C PHE A 414 4.29 -13.34 12.44
N GLY A 415 5.52 -13.55 12.94
CA GLY A 415 6.27 -12.51 13.65
C GLY A 415 6.55 -11.28 12.77
N GLU A 416 6.97 -11.49 11.53
CA GLU A 416 7.23 -10.45 10.53
C GLU A 416 5.93 -9.75 10.12
N PHE A 417 4.87 -10.54 9.88
CA PHE A 417 3.56 -10.00 9.54
C PHE A 417 3.00 -9.13 10.68
N LEU A 418 3.04 -9.61 11.92
CA LEU A 418 2.57 -8.88 13.09
C LEU A 418 3.39 -7.59 13.31
N TRP A 419 4.72 -7.66 13.17
CA TRP A 419 5.59 -6.51 13.25
C TRP A 419 5.26 -5.46 12.19
N SER A 420 4.85 -5.87 10.99
CA SER A 420 4.49 -4.95 9.90
C SER A 420 3.23 -4.12 10.19
N LEU A 421 2.44 -4.47 11.21
CA LEU A 421 1.19 -3.78 11.51
C LEU A 421 1.39 -2.60 12.46
N PRO A 422 0.96 -1.38 12.08
CA PRO A 422 1.02 -0.22 12.97
C PRO A 422 0.04 -0.35 14.14
N TYR A 423 0.26 0.45 15.19
CA TYR A 423 -0.68 0.62 16.28
C TYR A 423 -1.30 2.02 16.28
N PRO A 424 -2.53 2.22 16.81
CA PRO A 424 -3.19 3.51 16.84
C PRO A 424 -2.39 4.57 17.62
N GLY A 425 -2.21 5.75 17.01
CA GLY A 425 -1.44 6.85 17.60
C GLY A 425 0.08 6.68 17.54
N GLY A 426 0.58 5.61 16.88
CA GLY A 426 1.96 5.45 16.47
C GLY A 426 2.25 6.17 15.15
N ASP A 427 3.41 5.90 14.57
CA ASP A 427 3.81 6.48 13.29
C ASP A 427 2.96 5.95 12.12
N GLY A 428 2.98 6.67 11.00
CA GLY A 428 2.28 6.28 9.78
C GLY A 428 0.80 6.68 9.73
N SER A 429 0.00 5.88 9.03
CA SER A 429 -1.40 6.19 8.69
C SER A 429 -2.37 6.24 9.87
N LEU A 430 -1.96 5.73 11.05
CA LEU A 430 -2.77 5.69 12.27
C LEU A 430 -2.39 6.75 13.32
N ASN A 431 -1.51 7.68 13.00
CA ASN A 431 -0.96 8.65 13.94
C ASN A 431 -2.01 9.53 14.67
N TYR A 432 -3.22 9.67 14.12
CA TYR A 432 -4.32 10.43 14.72
C TYR A 432 -5.38 9.57 15.43
N ASN A 433 -5.25 8.22 15.37
CA ASN A 433 -6.24 7.33 15.98
C ASN A 433 -6.00 7.17 17.48
N MET A 434 -7.07 7.05 18.24
CA MET A 434 -7.10 6.70 19.67
C MET A 434 -6.16 7.55 20.55
N LYS A 435 -5.82 8.78 20.19
CA LYS A 435 -4.91 9.65 20.99
C LYS A 435 -5.40 9.93 22.43
N GLY A 436 -6.70 9.81 22.69
CA GLY A 436 -7.27 9.94 24.03
C GLY A 436 -7.17 8.70 24.91
N TYR A 437 -6.61 7.61 24.41
CA TYR A 437 -6.44 6.36 25.14
C TYR A 437 -4.99 6.18 25.62
N PRO A 438 -4.77 5.47 26.75
CA PRO A 438 -3.41 5.17 27.23
C PRO A 438 -2.57 4.49 26.14
N GLU A 439 -1.30 4.85 26.07
CA GLU A 439 -0.39 4.28 25.07
C GLU A 439 -0.21 2.77 25.24
N SER A 440 -0.17 2.29 26.49
CA SER A 440 -0.12 0.85 26.82
C SER A 440 -1.29 0.06 26.23
N LEU A 441 -2.49 0.65 26.19
CA LEU A 441 -3.63 0.04 25.52
C LEU A 441 -3.49 0.07 24.01
N ARG A 442 -3.08 1.21 23.44
CA ARG A 442 -2.96 1.39 21.98
C ARG A 442 -1.92 0.46 21.36
N ARG A 443 -0.78 0.24 22.04
CA ARG A 443 0.30 -0.65 21.59
C ARG A 443 -0.12 -2.11 21.50
N ARG A 444 -1.16 -2.52 22.22
CA ARG A 444 -1.75 -3.87 22.11
C ARG A 444 -2.58 -4.07 20.84
N ILE A 445 -2.97 -3.01 20.15
CA ILE A 445 -3.78 -3.09 18.93
C ILE A 445 -2.84 -3.00 17.73
N ARG A 446 -2.67 -4.09 16.99
CA ARG A 446 -1.88 -4.16 15.75
C ARG A 446 -2.87 -4.22 14.59
N VAL A 447 -2.99 -3.14 13.83
CA VAL A 447 -4.15 -2.96 12.96
C VAL A 447 -3.83 -2.22 11.68
N LYS A 448 -4.42 -2.66 10.57
CA LYS A 448 -4.42 -1.92 9.31
C LYS A 448 -5.73 -1.15 9.17
N SER A 449 -5.65 0.12 8.80
CA SER A 449 -6.82 0.91 8.42
C SER A 449 -7.09 0.85 6.93
N GLY A 450 -8.36 0.93 6.56
CA GLY A 450 -8.82 1.18 5.19
C GLY A 450 -9.70 2.42 5.14
N SER A 451 -9.49 3.31 4.18
CA SER A 451 -10.24 4.55 4.06
C SER A 451 -10.39 4.99 2.61
N MET A 452 -11.64 5.23 2.23
CA MET A 452 -12.06 5.87 1.00
C MET A 452 -13.26 6.78 1.29
N ASN A 453 -13.74 7.51 0.29
CA ASN A 453 -15.00 8.24 0.45
C ASN A 453 -16.16 7.26 0.76
N GLY A 454 -16.80 7.45 1.92
CA GLY A 454 -17.87 6.59 2.42
C GLY A 454 -17.42 5.24 2.99
N VAL A 455 -16.11 4.97 3.12
CA VAL A 455 -15.56 3.71 3.62
C VAL A 455 -14.58 3.96 4.77
N ARG A 456 -14.73 3.18 5.86
CA ARG A 456 -13.77 3.13 6.95
C ARG A 456 -13.68 1.70 7.50
N CYS A 457 -12.47 1.15 7.51
CA CYS A 457 -12.22 -0.23 7.90
C CYS A 457 -11.02 -0.33 8.84
N TYR A 458 -11.07 -1.30 9.76
CA TYR A 458 -9.98 -1.66 10.65
C TYR A 458 -9.95 -3.18 10.81
N SER A 459 -8.82 -3.82 10.55
CA SER A 459 -8.66 -5.26 10.76
C SER A 459 -7.26 -5.57 11.27
N GLY A 460 -7.14 -6.55 12.17
CA GLY A 460 -5.88 -6.91 12.78
C GLY A 460 -6.05 -7.68 14.08
N TYR A 461 -5.17 -7.41 15.03
CA TYR A 461 -5.04 -8.17 16.28
C TYR A 461 -5.09 -7.27 17.50
N VAL A 462 -5.61 -7.79 18.61
CA VAL A 462 -5.28 -7.35 19.96
C VAL A 462 -4.34 -8.38 20.55
N ILE A 463 -3.17 -7.93 20.98
CA ILE A 463 -2.10 -8.79 21.50
C ILE A 463 -1.90 -8.58 23.02
N PRO A 464 -1.37 -9.58 23.74
CA PRO A 464 -1.00 -9.45 25.14
C PRO A 464 0.03 -8.32 25.37
N SER A 465 -0.01 -7.70 26.56
CA SER A 465 0.83 -6.55 26.88
C SER A 465 2.34 -6.86 26.85
N GLU A 466 2.72 -8.08 27.25
CA GLU A 466 4.11 -8.56 27.19
C GLU A 466 4.62 -8.64 25.74
N LEU A 467 3.82 -9.16 24.82
CA LEU A 467 4.16 -9.23 23.39
C LEU A 467 4.28 -7.82 22.78
N ALA A 468 3.36 -6.92 23.13
CA ALA A 468 3.42 -5.52 22.69
C ALA A 468 4.72 -4.85 23.16
N THR A 469 5.10 -5.07 24.42
CA THR A 469 6.34 -4.52 25.01
C THR A 469 7.59 -5.07 24.31
N GLU A 470 7.60 -6.36 23.98
CA GLU A 470 8.73 -6.99 23.30
C GLU A 470 8.91 -6.49 21.87
N LEU A 471 7.82 -6.39 21.09
CA LEU A 471 7.84 -5.83 19.73
C LEU A 471 8.39 -4.41 19.70
N ASP A 472 7.98 -3.58 20.67
CA ASP A 472 8.40 -2.19 20.72
C ASP A 472 9.85 -2.05 21.19
N ALA A 473 10.29 -2.87 22.14
CA ALA A 473 11.66 -2.86 22.65
C ALA A 473 12.69 -3.32 21.60
N LYS A 474 12.31 -4.31 20.79
CA LYS A 474 13.17 -4.81 19.72
C LYS A 474 13.19 -3.89 18.50
N GLY A 475 12.09 -3.14 18.23
CA GLY A 475 11.93 -2.37 17.00
C GLY A 475 12.06 -3.24 15.74
N ALA A 476 11.86 -4.55 15.87
CA ALA A 476 12.06 -5.57 14.86
C ALA A 476 11.12 -6.77 15.11
N ARG A 477 11.07 -7.68 14.14
CA ARG A 477 10.31 -8.94 14.22
C ARG A 477 10.64 -9.77 15.47
N ILE A 478 9.67 -10.56 15.93
CA ILE A 478 9.85 -11.62 16.91
C ILE A 478 9.76 -12.94 16.15
N ALA A 479 10.86 -13.69 16.04
CA ALA A 479 10.94 -14.91 15.24
C ALA A 479 10.00 -16.02 15.77
N ASP A 480 9.97 -16.19 17.10
CA ASP A 480 9.15 -17.23 17.75
C ASP A 480 8.24 -16.60 18.80
N ILE A 481 6.94 -16.59 18.53
CA ILE A 481 5.92 -16.20 19.50
C ILE A 481 5.41 -17.48 20.16
N PRO A 482 5.57 -17.66 21.51
CA PRO A 482 5.12 -18.85 22.20
C PRO A 482 3.62 -19.12 22.01
N GLN A 483 3.23 -20.40 21.91
CA GLN A 483 1.85 -20.79 21.66
C GLN A 483 0.90 -20.29 22.75
N GLU A 484 1.34 -20.25 24.00
CA GLU A 484 0.58 -19.70 25.13
C GLU A 484 0.25 -18.20 24.96
N ILE A 485 1.17 -17.44 24.35
CA ILE A 485 0.96 -16.03 24.00
C ILE A 485 0.00 -15.94 22.79
N LYS A 486 0.21 -16.76 21.75
CA LYS A 486 -0.69 -16.81 20.58
C LYS A 486 -2.13 -17.10 21.00
N ASN A 487 -2.35 -18.02 21.96
CA ASN A 487 -3.68 -18.41 22.44
C ASN A 487 -4.49 -17.27 23.09
N ARG A 488 -3.83 -16.18 23.44
CA ARG A 488 -4.44 -14.96 24.04
C ARG A 488 -4.65 -13.83 23.03
N ILE A 489 -4.25 -14.02 21.77
CA ILE A 489 -4.47 -13.04 20.72
C ILE A 489 -5.95 -13.03 20.33
N ILE A 490 -6.50 -11.84 20.17
CA ILE A 490 -7.84 -11.63 19.64
C ILE A 490 -7.72 -11.08 18.22
N ILE A 491 -8.48 -11.65 17.31
CA ILE A 491 -8.53 -11.28 15.91
C ILE A 491 -9.80 -10.45 15.68
N PHE A 492 -9.70 -9.36 14.92
CA PHE A 492 -10.89 -8.58 14.60
C PHE A 492 -10.87 -7.98 13.20
N SER A 493 -12.08 -7.78 12.66
CA SER A 493 -12.31 -7.01 11.45
C SER A 493 -13.58 -6.19 11.61
N ILE A 494 -13.50 -4.90 11.29
CA ILE A 494 -14.58 -3.92 11.32
C ILE A 494 -14.59 -3.23 9.97
N LEU A 495 -15.66 -3.43 9.19
CA LEU A 495 -15.81 -2.85 7.85
C LEU A 495 -17.06 -1.98 7.84
N THR A 496 -16.95 -0.72 7.43
CA THR A 496 -18.08 0.17 7.24
C THR A 496 -18.05 0.78 5.84
N ASN A 497 -19.18 0.69 5.14
CA ASN A 497 -19.34 1.20 3.77
C ASN A 497 -20.58 2.09 3.67
N ASN A 498 -20.63 2.93 2.64
CA ASN A 498 -21.72 3.86 2.37
C ASN A 498 -22.03 4.80 3.55
N CYS A 499 -20.99 5.10 4.35
CA CYS A 499 -21.13 5.98 5.49
C CYS A 499 -21.15 7.44 5.02
N THR A 500 -22.28 8.11 5.16
CA THR A 500 -22.48 9.51 4.79
C THR A 500 -22.10 10.48 5.92
N SER A 501 -21.91 9.96 7.13
CA SER A 501 -21.50 10.74 8.29
C SER A 501 -20.04 11.19 8.17
N PRO A 502 -19.70 12.40 8.65
CA PRO A 502 -18.34 12.90 8.58
C PRO A 502 -17.38 12.06 9.44
N GLN A 503 -16.14 11.91 8.97
CA GLN A 503 -15.12 11.05 9.59
C GLN A 503 -14.82 11.38 11.06
N TRP A 504 -14.96 12.63 11.47
CA TRP A 504 -14.78 13.04 12.87
C TRP A 504 -15.85 12.49 13.82
N LYS A 505 -17.01 12.04 13.31
CA LYS A 505 -18.03 11.32 14.07
C LYS A 505 -17.81 9.80 14.03
N VAL A 506 -17.48 9.27 12.86
CA VAL A 506 -17.31 7.83 12.62
C VAL A 506 -16.10 7.27 13.38
N ARG A 507 -14.94 7.90 13.22
CA ARG A 507 -13.68 7.39 13.78
C ARG A 507 -13.72 7.18 15.31
N PRO A 508 -14.19 8.13 16.14
CA PRO A 508 -14.20 7.92 17.59
C PRO A 508 -15.06 6.73 18.05
N MET A 509 -16.09 6.38 17.29
CA MET A 509 -16.95 5.23 17.61
C MET A 509 -16.22 3.92 17.35
N LEU A 510 -15.54 3.81 16.21
CA LEU A 510 -14.71 2.65 15.88
C LEU A 510 -13.51 2.55 16.83
N ASP A 511 -12.87 3.66 17.18
CA ASP A 511 -11.79 3.72 18.17
C ASP A 511 -12.25 3.19 19.55
N ARG A 512 -13.47 3.54 19.98
CA ARG A 512 -14.08 3.05 21.23
C ARG A 512 -14.30 1.54 21.18
N PHE A 513 -14.83 1.02 20.08
CA PHE A 513 -15.08 -0.40 19.95
C PHE A 513 -13.77 -1.20 19.93
N MET A 514 -12.71 -0.72 19.24
CA MET A 514 -11.38 -1.32 19.32
C MET A 514 -10.84 -1.35 20.75
N ALA A 515 -11.06 -0.29 21.55
CA ALA A 515 -10.70 -0.27 22.96
C ALA A 515 -11.53 -1.27 23.80
N ASP A 516 -12.78 -1.52 23.45
CA ASP A 516 -13.60 -2.53 24.14
C ASP A 516 -13.16 -3.97 23.81
N ILE A 517 -12.64 -4.22 22.60
CA ILE A 517 -12.04 -5.52 22.25
C ILE A 517 -10.83 -5.82 23.15
N THR A 518 -10.01 -4.82 23.51
CA THR A 518 -8.83 -5.05 24.39
C THR A 518 -9.18 -5.51 25.81
N LYS A 519 -10.45 -5.46 26.22
CA LYS A 519 -10.92 -5.89 27.54
C LYS A 519 -11.32 -7.37 27.58
N GLN A 520 -11.23 -8.09 26.45
CA GLN A 520 -11.61 -9.49 26.33
C GLN A 520 -10.44 -10.46 26.55
N ASP A 521 -9.23 -9.94 26.74
CA ASP A 521 -8.00 -10.70 27.04
C ASP A 521 -7.85 -11.01 28.51
#